data_244d2b783c3706855a4d391ede1a7a65
#
_entry.id   244d2b783c3706855a4d391ede1a7a65
#
_cell.length_a   1.000
_cell.length_b   1.000
_cell.length_c   1.000
_cell.angle_alpha   90.00
_cell.angle_beta   90.00
_cell.angle_gamma   90.00
#
_symmetry.space_group_name_H-M   'P 1'
#
loop_
_entity.id
_entity.type
_entity.pdbx_description
1 polymer ?
#
loop_
_entity_poly.entity_id
_entity_poly.type
_entity_poly.pdbx_seq_one_letter_code
_entity_poly.pdbx_strand_id
1 'polypeptide(L)'
;MPFQVRFSASFAAILALGVCAGVSLQAQSSSSSSQSQPTQTPASQSPDNQTPSYGTYSPLDPLALVRYDNRYDVSLGMAYDHMKAGPTLLQGSNLGGLDAEGSFWLTRHLGIEGSGRAYVGTSGTAPNTLNLKGPVVKQYFFVAGPEWLGPHNKHGAIIAHAMFGGVYGNFQKDLLGYPPAMFDFYNNQVALAGIIGGHFDLNRSDHWVFRITPDAVMTHYNFSGAPFSSTSYSQYDVNFAISVGAEYKFTRIKRSTKKANWVSGW
;
A
#
# COMPACT_ATOMS: atom_id res chain seq x y z
N MET A 1 33.85 0.00 -13.66
CA MET A 1 33.65 -0.48 -12.29
C MET A 1 32.40 -1.37 -12.31
N PRO A 2 32.47 -2.65 -11.87
CA PRO A 2 31.31 -3.53 -11.94
C PRO A 2 30.28 -3.13 -10.87
N PHE A 3 29.05 -2.99 -11.33
CA PHE A 3 27.87 -2.68 -10.51
C PHE A 3 27.55 -3.92 -9.65
N GLN A 4 27.82 -3.88 -8.35
CA GLN A 4 27.39 -4.93 -7.43
C GLN A 4 26.12 -4.49 -6.71
N VAL A 5 24.98 -4.95 -7.19
CA VAL A 5 23.70 -4.86 -6.46
C VAL A 5 23.71 -5.95 -5.39
N ARG A 6 23.96 -5.57 -4.14
CA ARG A 6 23.81 -6.48 -3.00
C ARG A 6 22.34 -6.51 -2.56
N PHE A 7 21.58 -7.45 -3.08
CA PHE A 7 20.29 -7.78 -2.50
C PHE A 7 20.53 -8.43 -1.13
N SER A 8 20.02 -7.82 -0.07
CA SER A 8 20.06 -8.46 1.23
C SER A 8 19.08 -9.65 1.21
N ALA A 9 19.53 -10.80 1.69
CA ALA A 9 18.77 -12.06 1.67
C ALA A 9 17.41 -12.01 2.40
N SER A 10 17.16 -10.96 3.16
CA SER A 10 15.89 -10.70 3.86
C SER A 10 14.72 -10.41 2.92
N PHE A 11 14.98 -9.93 1.70
CA PHE A 11 13.93 -9.60 0.74
C PHE A 11 13.25 -10.84 0.14
N ALA A 12 14.01 -11.92 -0.03
CA ALA A 12 13.49 -13.18 -0.60
C ALA A 12 12.54 -13.93 0.36
N ALA A 13 12.73 -13.79 1.68
CA ALA A 13 11.91 -14.48 2.67
C ALA A 13 10.50 -13.88 2.84
N ILE A 14 10.35 -12.57 2.66
CA ILE A 14 9.06 -11.88 2.82
C ILE A 14 8.17 -12.08 1.60
N LEU A 15 8.75 -12.12 0.39
CA LEU A 15 8.00 -12.43 -0.83
C LEU A 15 7.50 -13.89 -0.84
N ALA A 16 8.26 -14.82 -0.28
CA ALA A 16 7.88 -16.24 -0.18
C ALA A 16 6.74 -16.49 0.81
N LEU A 17 6.65 -15.72 1.90
CA LEU A 17 5.56 -15.85 2.88
C LEU A 17 4.21 -15.33 2.34
N GLY A 18 4.21 -14.33 1.47
CA GLY A 18 3.00 -13.79 0.85
C GLY A 18 2.32 -14.77 -0.13
N VAL A 19 3.08 -15.63 -0.77
CA VAL A 19 2.56 -16.59 -1.76
C VAL A 19 2.03 -17.87 -1.11
N CYS A 20 2.54 -18.28 0.05
CA CYS A 20 2.12 -19.52 0.72
C CYS A 20 0.84 -19.39 1.57
N ALA A 21 0.36 -18.19 1.88
CA ALA A 21 -0.88 -18.00 2.64
C ALA A 21 -2.16 -18.10 1.79
N GLY A 22 -2.05 -18.28 0.48
CA GLY A 22 -3.16 -18.26 -0.47
C GLY A 22 -3.80 -19.62 -0.81
N VAL A 23 -3.34 -20.75 -0.27
CA VAL A 23 -3.84 -22.08 -0.68
C VAL A 23 -4.22 -22.91 0.53
N SER A 24 -5.32 -22.61 1.18
CA SER A 24 -6.08 -23.52 2.04
C SER A 24 -7.50 -23.00 2.32
N LEU A 25 -8.31 -22.81 1.30
CA LEU A 25 -9.77 -22.80 1.46
C LEU A 25 -10.28 -24.09 0.81
N GLN A 26 -10.17 -25.19 1.55
CA GLN A 26 -10.91 -26.41 1.24
C GLN A 26 -12.40 -26.14 1.48
N ALA A 27 -13.16 -26.26 0.41
CA ALA A 27 -14.60 -26.28 0.45
C ALA A 27 -15.08 -27.43 1.35
N GLN A 28 -15.73 -27.12 2.46
CA GLN A 28 -16.55 -28.08 3.16
C GLN A 28 -17.78 -28.37 2.29
N SER A 29 -17.78 -29.52 1.67
CA SER A 29 -18.96 -30.09 1.03
C SER A 29 -19.98 -30.44 2.12
N SER A 30 -21.06 -29.68 2.23
CA SER A 30 -22.22 -30.04 3.00
C SER A 30 -22.90 -31.23 2.33
N SER A 31 -22.82 -32.40 2.94
CA SER A 31 -23.60 -33.58 2.61
C SER A 31 -25.08 -33.27 2.85
N SER A 32 -25.84 -33.12 1.77
CA SER A 32 -27.31 -33.08 1.80
C SER A 32 -27.84 -34.48 2.12
N SER A 33 -28.30 -34.67 3.36
CA SER A 33 -29.13 -35.80 3.71
C SER A 33 -30.51 -35.63 3.09
N SER A 34 -30.83 -36.50 2.12
CA SER A 34 -32.16 -36.66 1.55
C SER A 34 -33.13 -37.13 2.63
N GLN A 35 -33.96 -36.25 3.14
CA GLN A 35 -35.17 -36.63 3.90
C GLN A 35 -36.29 -36.91 2.92
N SER A 36 -36.77 -38.13 2.95
CA SER A 36 -37.97 -38.64 2.26
C SER A 36 -39.21 -37.87 2.75
N GLN A 37 -39.92 -37.27 1.83
CA GLN A 37 -41.14 -36.52 2.04
C GLN A 37 -42.31 -37.53 2.20
N PRO A 38 -43.12 -37.49 3.28
CA PRO A 38 -44.36 -38.24 3.35
C PRO A 38 -45.45 -37.56 2.51
N THR A 39 -46.11 -38.34 1.72
CA THR A 39 -47.30 -38.00 0.90
C THR A 39 -48.41 -37.48 1.81
N GLN A 40 -48.76 -36.22 1.70
CA GLN A 40 -49.93 -35.63 2.36
C GLN A 40 -51.11 -35.53 1.39
N THR A 41 -52.21 -36.17 1.81
CA THR A 41 -53.56 -36.13 1.28
C THR A 41 -54.09 -34.67 1.27
N PRO A 42 -54.87 -34.24 0.24
CA PRO A 42 -55.38 -32.89 0.20
C PRO A 42 -56.54 -32.72 1.20
N ALA A 43 -56.29 -31.93 2.24
CA ALA A 43 -57.31 -31.45 3.15
C ALA A 43 -57.70 -30.01 2.79
N SER A 44 -58.98 -29.88 2.57
CA SER A 44 -59.87 -28.71 2.59
C SER A 44 -59.23 -27.36 2.96
N GLN A 45 -59.24 -26.44 2.00
CA GLN A 45 -58.92 -25.02 2.19
C GLN A 45 -60.04 -24.36 3.04
N SER A 46 -59.68 -23.86 4.21
CA SER A 46 -60.43 -22.86 4.96
C SER A 46 -59.90 -21.46 4.60
N PRO A 47 -60.72 -20.51 4.24
CA PRO A 47 -60.28 -19.16 3.97
C PRO A 47 -60.08 -18.40 5.31
N ASP A 48 -59.15 -17.47 5.32
CA ASP A 48 -58.90 -16.47 6.31
C ASP A 48 -57.93 -16.86 7.47
N ASN A 49 -56.68 -16.59 7.21
CA ASN A 49 -55.80 -15.74 8.04
C ASN A 49 -54.43 -15.60 7.36
N GLN A 50 -54.36 -14.76 6.33
CA GLN A 50 -53.08 -14.29 5.88
C GLN A 50 -52.54 -13.30 6.91
N THR A 51 -51.88 -13.81 7.94
CA THR A 51 -50.93 -13.02 8.72
C THR A 51 -49.92 -12.46 7.74
N PRO A 52 -49.74 -11.13 7.62
CA PRO A 52 -48.74 -10.58 6.73
C PRO A 52 -47.39 -11.16 7.15
N SER A 53 -46.83 -12.00 6.29
CA SER A 53 -45.43 -12.45 6.41
C SER A 53 -44.60 -11.18 6.36
N TYR A 54 -44.22 -10.68 7.53
CA TYR A 54 -43.15 -9.70 7.61
C TYR A 54 -41.93 -10.38 6.99
N GLY A 55 -41.65 -9.98 5.75
CA GLY A 55 -40.50 -10.48 5.03
C GLY A 55 -39.28 -10.37 5.94
N THR A 56 -38.62 -11.49 6.17
CA THR A 56 -37.37 -11.54 6.93
C THR A 56 -36.46 -10.54 6.24
N TYR A 57 -36.18 -9.41 6.89
CA TYR A 57 -35.20 -8.45 6.43
C TYR A 57 -33.86 -9.21 6.38
N SER A 58 -33.50 -9.70 5.20
CA SER A 58 -32.14 -10.14 4.96
C SER A 58 -31.27 -8.91 5.12
N PRO A 59 -30.32 -8.88 6.06
CA PRO A 59 -29.42 -7.75 6.19
C PRO A 59 -28.79 -7.53 4.83
N LEU A 60 -28.96 -6.32 4.27
CA LEU A 60 -28.35 -5.94 2.99
C LEU A 60 -26.84 -6.17 3.12
N ASP A 61 -26.28 -7.01 2.27
CA ASP A 61 -24.84 -7.23 2.20
C ASP A 61 -24.16 -5.86 1.95
N PRO A 62 -23.38 -5.31 2.89
CA PRO A 62 -22.74 -4.02 2.74
C PRO A 62 -21.78 -3.96 1.54
N LEU A 63 -21.39 -5.12 1.03
CA LEU A 63 -20.49 -5.27 -0.12
C LEU A 63 -21.24 -5.52 -1.44
N ALA A 64 -22.58 -5.61 -1.43
CA ALA A 64 -23.37 -5.88 -2.65
C ALA A 64 -23.20 -4.80 -3.72
N LEU A 65 -22.89 -3.56 -3.31
CA LEU A 65 -22.73 -2.41 -4.21
C LEU A 65 -21.28 -2.07 -4.53
N VAL A 66 -20.30 -2.83 -4.01
CA VAL A 66 -18.88 -2.59 -4.28
C VAL A 66 -18.58 -2.76 -5.77
N ARG A 67 -17.98 -1.72 -6.36
CA ARG A 67 -17.55 -1.68 -7.76
C ARG A 67 -16.22 -0.94 -7.84
N TYR A 68 -15.48 -1.21 -8.93
CA TYR A 68 -14.20 -0.56 -9.27
C TYR A 68 -14.42 0.33 -10.50
N ASP A 69 -15.37 1.28 -10.37
CA ASP A 69 -15.72 2.25 -11.40
C ASP A 69 -15.65 3.71 -10.88
N ASN A 70 -14.97 3.91 -9.75
CA ASN A 70 -14.63 5.22 -9.23
C ASN A 70 -13.59 5.89 -10.15
N ARG A 71 -13.59 7.23 -10.16
CA ARG A 71 -12.62 8.03 -10.90
C ARG A 71 -11.52 8.57 -10.02
N TYR A 72 -11.83 8.83 -8.75
CA TYR A 72 -10.92 9.37 -7.77
C TYR A 72 -11.05 8.54 -6.50
N ASP A 73 -9.92 8.33 -5.86
CA ASP A 73 -9.86 7.87 -4.48
C ASP A 73 -8.75 8.58 -3.73
N VAL A 74 -8.86 8.59 -2.42
CA VAL A 74 -7.83 9.12 -1.51
C VAL A 74 -7.67 8.17 -0.36
N SER A 75 -6.43 7.96 0.03
CA SER A 75 -6.09 7.16 1.20
C SER A 75 -5.26 7.95 2.21
N LEU A 76 -5.39 7.59 3.46
CA LEU A 76 -4.57 8.08 4.56
C LEU A 76 -4.22 6.91 5.46
N GLY A 77 -2.94 6.78 5.78
CA GLY A 77 -2.44 5.67 6.57
C GLY A 77 -1.30 6.05 7.51
N MET A 78 -1.03 5.15 8.42
CA MET A 78 0.21 5.12 9.19
C MET A 78 1.24 4.32 8.42
N ALA A 79 2.47 4.82 8.36
CA ALA A 79 3.52 4.23 7.57
C ALA A 79 4.76 3.92 8.43
N TYR A 80 5.46 2.89 8.03
CA TYR A 80 6.73 2.48 8.59
C TYR A 80 7.74 2.33 7.46
N ASP A 81 8.95 2.82 7.67
CA ASP A 81 10.09 2.66 6.74
C ASP A 81 11.33 2.18 7.50
N HIS A 82 12.04 1.23 6.89
CA HIS A 82 13.31 0.74 7.38
C HIS A 82 14.41 1.11 6.39
N MET A 83 15.20 2.13 6.74
CA MET A 83 16.21 2.68 5.86
C MET A 83 17.61 2.73 6.51
N LYS A 84 18.63 2.95 5.70
CA LYS A 84 19.97 3.31 6.15
C LYS A 84 20.16 4.83 6.10
N ALA A 85 20.55 5.41 7.23
CA ALA A 85 20.77 6.87 7.33
C ALA A 85 22.16 7.31 6.87
N GLY A 86 22.99 6.39 6.41
CA GLY A 86 24.33 6.65 5.90
C GLY A 86 24.97 5.45 5.25
N PRO A 87 26.03 5.65 4.42
CA PRO A 87 26.58 4.60 3.54
C PRO A 87 27.31 3.48 4.29
N THR A 88 27.88 3.77 5.45
CA THR A 88 28.67 2.80 6.24
C THR A 88 27.91 2.31 7.48
N LEU A 89 26.75 2.87 7.79
CA LEU A 89 25.97 2.46 8.93
C LEU A 89 25.38 1.06 8.70
N LEU A 90 25.84 0.10 9.51
CA LEU A 90 25.36 -1.29 9.43
C LEU A 90 23.95 -1.45 10.01
N GLN A 91 23.58 -0.58 10.97
CA GLN A 91 22.27 -0.60 11.58
C GLN A 91 21.31 0.24 10.77
N GLY A 92 20.19 -0.36 10.39
CA GLY A 92 19.09 0.38 9.78
C GLY A 92 18.37 1.27 10.80
N SER A 93 17.74 2.31 10.28
CA SER A 93 16.89 3.23 11.04
C SER A 93 15.44 2.81 10.88
N ASN A 94 14.70 2.77 11.97
CA ASN A 94 13.28 2.49 11.97
C ASN A 94 12.53 3.81 12.06
N LEU A 95 11.77 4.13 11.02
CA LEU A 95 11.02 5.37 10.93
C LEU A 95 9.53 5.06 10.94
N GLY A 96 8.78 5.78 11.76
CA GLY A 96 7.33 5.78 11.74
C GLY A 96 6.81 7.05 11.10
N GLY A 97 5.62 7.01 10.49
CA GLY A 97 5.13 8.17 9.80
C GLY A 97 3.69 8.09 9.34
N LEU A 98 3.36 8.99 8.43
CA LEU A 98 2.07 9.08 7.77
C LEU A 98 2.26 8.98 6.26
N ASP A 99 1.28 8.37 5.61
CA ASP A 99 1.16 8.24 4.17
C ASP A 99 -0.18 8.78 3.72
N ALA A 100 -0.17 9.65 2.72
CA ALA A 100 -1.36 10.19 2.09
C ALA A 100 -1.25 10.01 0.58
N GLU A 101 -2.20 9.31 -0.02
CA GLU A 101 -2.20 8.96 -1.43
C GLU A 101 -3.49 9.44 -2.09
N GLY A 102 -3.41 9.71 -3.37
CA GLY A 102 -4.57 10.05 -4.17
C GLY A 102 -4.43 9.50 -5.57
N SER A 103 -5.47 8.82 -6.05
CA SER A 103 -5.49 8.16 -7.35
C SER A 103 -6.50 8.79 -8.29
N PHE A 104 -6.15 8.80 -9.56
CA PHE A 104 -6.99 9.20 -10.68
C PHE A 104 -7.03 8.11 -11.73
N TRP A 105 -8.17 7.42 -11.87
CA TRP A 105 -8.37 6.32 -12.79
C TRP A 105 -8.68 6.80 -14.22
N LEU A 106 -7.74 6.58 -15.14
CA LEU A 106 -7.89 6.89 -16.56
C LEU A 106 -8.78 5.87 -17.27
N THR A 107 -8.60 4.61 -16.93
CA THR A 107 -9.35 3.47 -17.46
C THR A 107 -9.89 2.61 -16.31
N ARG A 108 -10.40 1.42 -16.59
CA ARG A 108 -10.82 0.48 -15.54
C ARG A 108 -9.65 -0.14 -14.78
N HIS A 109 -8.48 -0.22 -15.40
CA HIS A 109 -7.33 -0.94 -14.89
C HIS A 109 -6.09 -0.08 -14.75
N LEU A 110 -6.08 1.12 -15.33
CA LEU A 110 -4.92 2.00 -15.32
C LEU A 110 -5.31 3.35 -14.72
N GLY A 111 -4.57 3.76 -13.71
CA GLY A 111 -4.66 5.05 -13.04
C GLY A 111 -3.32 5.75 -12.96
N ILE A 112 -3.35 6.93 -12.37
CA ILE A 112 -2.19 7.70 -11.94
C ILE A 112 -2.37 7.96 -10.47
N GLU A 113 -1.37 7.60 -9.69
CA GLU A 113 -1.31 7.79 -8.24
C GLU A 113 -0.28 8.86 -7.90
N GLY A 114 -0.58 9.67 -6.88
CA GLY A 114 0.36 10.57 -6.23
C GLY A 114 0.41 10.30 -4.75
N SER A 115 1.61 10.18 -4.17
CA SER A 115 1.81 9.90 -2.76
C SER A 115 2.69 10.96 -2.10
N GLY A 116 2.26 11.40 -0.91
CA GLY A 116 3.03 12.21 0.02
C GLY A 116 3.25 11.47 1.33
N ARG A 117 4.52 11.21 1.67
CA ARG A 117 4.87 10.45 2.89
C ARG A 117 5.78 11.26 3.79
N ALA A 118 5.54 11.20 5.09
CA ALA A 118 6.35 11.85 6.09
C ALA A 118 6.76 10.84 7.16
N TYR A 119 8.07 10.66 7.32
CA TYR A 119 8.64 9.72 8.27
C TYR A 119 9.51 10.44 9.30
N VAL A 120 9.51 9.92 10.52
CA VAL A 120 10.39 10.36 11.60
C VAL A 120 10.80 9.17 12.46
N GLY A 121 12.05 9.14 12.85
CA GLY A 121 12.57 8.09 13.74
C GLY A 121 13.98 8.40 14.20
N THR A 122 14.62 7.41 14.78
CA THR A 122 15.99 7.51 15.26
C THR A 122 16.88 6.52 14.52
N SER A 123 18.09 6.93 14.21
CA SER A 123 19.11 6.06 13.64
C SER A 123 20.13 5.67 14.70
N GLY A 124 20.61 4.42 14.64
CA GLY A 124 21.78 4.01 15.41
C GLY A 124 23.03 4.73 14.92
N THR A 125 23.93 5.08 15.83
CA THR A 125 25.26 5.61 15.53
C THR A 125 26.31 4.56 15.90
N ALA A 126 27.44 4.58 15.21
CA ALA A 126 28.63 3.87 15.69
C ALA A 126 29.06 4.41 17.05
N PRO A 127 29.73 3.61 17.92
CA PRO A 127 30.31 4.10 19.17
C PRO A 127 31.17 5.33 18.91
N ASN A 128 30.88 6.43 19.58
CA ASN A 128 31.57 7.71 19.39
C ASN A 128 31.95 8.35 20.73
N THR A 129 32.97 9.17 20.70
CA THR A 129 33.52 9.83 21.92
C THR A 129 32.52 10.82 22.53
N LEU A 130 31.54 11.29 21.77
CA LEU A 130 30.53 12.25 22.23
C LEU A 130 29.31 11.56 22.86
N ASN A 131 29.30 10.22 22.92
CA ASN A 131 28.21 9.39 23.44
C ASN A 131 26.84 9.75 22.83
N LEU A 132 26.82 10.15 21.56
CA LEU A 132 25.60 10.38 20.81
C LEU A 132 24.88 9.05 20.57
N LYS A 133 23.61 9.00 20.95
CA LYS A 133 22.76 7.81 20.79
C LYS A 133 21.55 8.23 19.98
N GLY A 134 21.44 7.75 18.76
CA GLY A 134 20.20 7.82 17.98
C GLY A 134 19.76 9.24 17.59
N PRO A 135 20.49 9.91 16.71
CA PRO A 135 20.01 11.18 16.14
C PRO A 135 18.69 10.99 15.41
N VAL A 136 17.85 12.03 15.43
CA VAL A 136 16.55 12.00 14.76
C VAL A 136 16.73 12.18 13.27
N VAL A 137 16.18 11.24 12.50
CA VAL A 137 16.09 11.26 11.04
C VAL A 137 14.66 11.60 10.63
N LYS A 138 14.51 12.46 9.63
CA LYS A 138 13.22 12.80 9.03
C LYS A 138 13.31 12.70 7.53
N GLN A 139 12.25 12.17 6.91
CA GLN A 139 12.12 12.09 5.46
C GLN A 139 10.74 12.55 5.02
N TYR A 140 10.70 13.23 3.89
CA TYR A 140 9.45 13.68 3.26
C TYR A 140 9.52 13.31 1.78
N PHE A 141 8.63 12.41 1.36
CA PHE A 141 8.51 11.96 -0.02
C PHE A 141 7.37 12.67 -0.72
N PHE A 142 7.60 12.99 -2.01
CA PHE A 142 6.59 13.45 -2.94
C PHE A 142 6.83 12.73 -4.26
N VAL A 143 5.99 11.75 -4.55
CA VAL A 143 6.14 10.85 -5.69
C VAL A 143 4.82 10.68 -6.43
N ALA A 144 4.90 10.41 -7.72
CA ALA A 144 3.72 10.11 -8.53
C ALA A 144 4.08 9.12 -9.64
N GLY A 145 3.09 8.35 -10.10
CA GLY A 145 3.32 7.39 -11.16
C GLY A 145 2.08 6.60 -11.53
N PRO A 146 2.22 5.66 -12.47
CA PRO A 146 1.14 4.78 -12.87
C PRO A 146 0.80 3.76 -11.79
N GLU A 147 -0.48 3.46 -11.70
CA GLU A 147 -1.04 2.35 -10.93
C GLU A 147 -1.87 1.44 -11.82
N TRP A 148 -1.91 0.16 -11.51
CA TRP A 148 -2.63 -0.84 -12.27
C TRP A 148 -3.48 -1.73 -11.37
N LEU A 149 -4.80 -1.75 -11.62
CA LEU A 149 -5.76 -2.61 -10.94
C LEU A 149 -5.65 -4.04 -11.49
N GLY A 150 -5.18 -4.93 -10.66
CA GLY A 150 -5.06 -6.36 -10.92
C GLY A 150 -6.34 -7.14 -10.58
N PRO A 151 -6.19 -8.37 -10.07
CA PRO A 151 -7.32 -9.18 -9.63
C PRO A 151 -8.13 -8.49 -8.55
N HIS A 152 -9.46 -8.46 -8.73
CA HIS A 152 -10.37 -7.79 -7.79
C HIS A 152 -11.73 -8.49 -7.73
N ASN A 153 -12.37 -8.37 -6.59
CA ASN A 153 -13.73 -8.85 -6.35
C ASN A 153 -14.45 -7.94 -5.33
N LYS A 154 -15.67 -8.29 -4.93
CA LYS A 154 -16.42 -7.48 -3.95
C LYS A 154 -15.73 -7.37 -2.58
N HIS A 155 -14.85 -8.29 -2.21
CA HIS A 155 -14.17 -8.30 -0.90
C HIS A 155 -12.86 -7.52 -0.92
N GLY A 156 -12.17 -7.46 -2.06
CA GLY A 156 -10.90 -6.74 -2.16
C GLY A 156 -10.30 -6.69 -3.55
N ALA A 157 -9.16 -6.03 -3.65
CA ALA A 157 -8.38 -5.87 -4.86
C ALA A 157 -6.88 -5.91 -4.57
N ILE A 158 -6.11 -6.25 -5.60
CA ILE A 158 -4.67 -6.09 -5.63
C ILE A 158 -4.36 -5.05 -6.70
N ILE A 159 -3.65 -4.01 -6.32
CA ILE A 159 -3.24 -2.92 -7.20
C ILE A 159 -1.71 -2.89 -7.17
N ALA A 160 -1.08 -2.79 -8.33
CA ALA A 160 0.37 -2.59 -8.44
C ALA A 160 0.64 -1.13 -8.81
N HIS A 161 1.72 -0.55 -8.28
CA HIS A 161 2.14 0.80 -8.64
C HIS A 161 3.64 0.92 -8.82
N ALA A 162 4.05 1.95 -9.59
CA ALA A 162 5.42 2.38 -9.73
C ALA A 162 5.45 3.91 -9.79
N MET A 163 6.02 4.52 -8.77
CA MET A 163 6.04 5.97 -8.60
C MET A 163 7.47 6.50 -8.65
N PHE A 164 7.63 7.74 -9.08
CA PHE A 164 8.90 8.43 -9.15
C PHE A 164 8.73 9.88 -8.70
N GLY A 165 9.76 10.43 -8.06
CA GLY A 165 9.73 11.81 -7.57
C GLY A 165 10.94 12.17 -6.73
N GLY A 166 10.70 12.91 -5.65
CA GLY A 166 11.74 13.38 -4.77
C GLY A 166 11.52 13.05 -3.31
N VAL A 167 12.63 12.99 -2.57
CA VAL A 167 12.64 12.87 -1.12
C VAL A 167 13.52 13.95 -0.52
N TYR A 168 13.03 14.63 0.50
CA TYR A 168 13.85 15.50 1.35
C TYR A 168 14.25 14.72 2.60
N GLY A 169 15.56 14.50 2.78
CA GLY A 169 16.14 13.88 3.97
C GLY A 169 16.76 14.92 4.91
N ASN A 170 16.43 14.83 6.19
CA ASN A 170 17.04 15.65 7.25
C ASN A 170 17.70 14.70 8.28
N PHE A 171 19.03 14.76 8.35
CA PHE A 171 19.89 13.91 9.16
C PHE A 171 20.68 14.67 10.22
N GLN A 172 20.42 15.97 10.37
CA GLN A 172 21.23 16.89 11.21
C GLN A 172 20.73 17.07 12.63
N LYS A 173 19.52 16.58 12.91
CA LYS A 173 18.91 16.83 14.21
C LYS A 173 19.60 16.01 15.30
N ASP A 174 19.86 16.65 16.44
CA ASP A 174 20.45 16.06 17.64
C ASP A 174 21.93 15.63 17.50
N LEU A 175 22.66 16.19 16.53
CA LEU A 175 24.11 16.00 16.36
C LEU A 175 24.95 17.05 17.11
N LEU A 176 24.38 17.78 18.07
CA LEU A 176 25.07 18.80 18.87
C LEU A 176 25.78 19.90 18.05
N GLY A 177 25.29 20.14 16.82
CA GLY A 177 25.88 21.11 15.89
C GLY A 177 27.02 20.57 15.04
N TYR A 178 27.42 19.32 15.21
CA TYR A 178 28.43 18.68 14.35
C TYR A 178 27.85 18.30 12.98
N PRO A 179 28.68 18.33 11.91
CA PRO A 179 28.23 17.92 10.60
C PRO A 179 27.87 16.42 10.57
N PRO A 180 26.80 16.01 9.86
CA PRO A 180 26.34 14.63 9.80
C PRO A 180 27.42 13.65 9.31
N ALA A 181 28.27 14.07 8.38
CA ALA A 181 29.37 13.27 7.85
C ALA A 181 30.40 12.82 8.90
N MET A 182 30.49 13.50 10.05
CA MET A 182 31.35 13.10 11.16
C MET A 182 30.91 11.77 11.81
N PHE A 183 29.65 11.42 11.65
CA PHE A 183 29.03 10.20 12.18
C PHE A 183 28.56 9.25 11.07
N ASP A 184 29.08 9.41 9.86
CA ASP A 184 28.74 8.64 8.66
C ASP A 184 27.27 8.77 8.21
N PHE A 185 26.56 9.85 8.61
CA PHE A 185 25.23 10.18 8.11
C PHE A 185 25.27 10.93 6.80
N TYR A 186 24.22 10.76 5.99
CA TYR A 186 23.97 11.63 4.84
C TYR A 186 23.78 13.08 5.28
N ASN A 187 24.15 14.01 4.41
CA ASN A 187 23.82 15.42 4.61
C ASN A 187 22.34 15.68 4.33
N ASN A 188 21.81 16.77 4.89
CA ASN A 188 20.47 17.24 4.56
C ASN A 188 20.41 17.57 3.08
N GLN A 189 19.53 16.91 2.35
CA GLN A 189 19.44 17.10 0.90
C GLN A 189 18.08 16.68 0.36
N VAL A 190 17.79 17.18 -0.85
CA VAL A 190 16.76 16.64 -1.71
C VAL A 190 17.42 15.62 -2.62
N ALA A 191 16.82 14.45 -2.74
CA ALA A 191 17.30 13.36 -3.57
C ALA A 191 16.18 12.80 -4.46
N LEU A 192 16.55 12.06 -5.49
CA LEU A 192 15.61 11.31 -6.28
C LEU A 192 15.08 10.12 -5.49
N ALA A 193 13.80 9.83 -5.65
CA ALA A 193 13.13 8.69 -5.06
C ALA A 193 12.30 7.95 -6.09
N GLY A 194 12.28 6.62 -5.97
CA GLY A 194 11.41 5.73 -6.71
C GLY A 194 10.71 4.77 -5.75
N ILE A 195 9.47 4.45 -6.00
CA ILE A 195 8.69 3.50 -5.20
C ILE A 195 8.09 2.49 -6.14
N ILE A 196 8.27 1.20 -5.83
CA ILE A 196 7.64 0.09 -6.53
C ILE A 196 6.98 -0.80 -5.50
N GLY A 197 5.70 -1.05 -5.66
CA GLY A 197 4.94 -1.84 -4.72
C GLY A 197 3.51 -2.07 -5.16
N GLY A 198 2.60 -2.02 -4.20
CA GLY A 198 1.18 -2.15 -4.50
C GLY A 198 0.30 -2.16 -3.26
N HIS A 199 -0.99 -2.14 -3.49
CA HIS A 199 -2.01 -2.11 -2.46
C HIS A 199 -2.74 -3.44 -2.37
N PHE A 200 -2.98 -3.86 -1.15
CA PHE A 200 -3.97 -4.89 -0.81
C PHE A 200 -5.17 -4.20 -0.20
N ASP A 201 -6.21 -4.06 -0.99
CA ASP A 201 -7.44 -3.39 -0.61
C ASP A 201 -8.46 -4.41 -0.08
N LEU A 202 -9.00 -4.15 1.11
CA LEU A 202 -10.08 -4.92 1.72
C LEU A 202 -11.32 -4.05 1.83
N ASN A 203 -12.31 -4.29 0.98
CA ASN A 203 -13.54 -3.51 0.96
C ASN A 203 -14.36 -3.69 2.24
N ARG A 204 -14.77 -2.60 2.86
CA ARG A 204 -15.66 -2.59 4.03
C ARG A 204 -17.05 -2.10 3.68
N SER A 205 -17.14 -1.24 2.66
CA SER A 205 -18.38 -0.77 2.08
C SER A 205 -18.16 -0.35 0.64
N ASP A 206 -19.17 0.24 0.02
CA ASP A 206 -19.11 0.81 -1.32
C ASP A 206 -18.05 1.92 -1.49
N HIS A 207 -17.77 2.66 -0.40
CA HIS A 207 -16.85 3.80 -0.41
C HIS A 207 -15.60 3.59 0.44
N TRP A 208 -15.68 2.79 1.50
CA TRP A 208 -14.58 2.63 2.45
C TRP A 208 -13.82 1.32 2.24
N VAL A 209 -12.51 1.43 2.18
CA VAL A 209 -11.56 0.33 2.00
C VAL A 209 -10.52 0.40 3.10
N PHE A 210 -10.15 -0.73 3.62
CA PHE A 210 -8.94 -0.88 4.44
C PHE A 210 -7.80 -1.26 3.51
N ARG A 211 -6.71 -0.48 3.52
CA ARG A 211 -5.57 -0.61 2.60
C ARG A 211 -4.30 -0.97 3.34
N ILE A 212 -3.54 -1.90 2.78
CA ILE A 212 -2.17 -2.24 3.20
C ILE A 212 -1.27 -2.07 1.99
N THR A 213 -0.20 -1.28 2.13
CA THR A 213 0.71 -0.91 1.03
C THR A 213 2.14 -1.32 1.38
N PRO A 214 2.61 -2.51 0.96
CA PRO A 214 4.02 -2.88 1.03
C PRO A 214 4.79 -2.33 -0.18
N ASP A 215 5.90 -1.65 0.06
CA ASP A 215 6.69 -0.96 -0.95
C ASP A 215 8.18 -1.22 -0.82
N ALA A 216 8.84 -1.29 -1.96
CA ALA A 216 10.28 -1.12 -2.09
C ALA A 216 10.56 0.34 -2.47
N VAL A 217 11.23 1.05 -1.59
CA VAL A 217 11.56 2.47 -1.73
C VAL A 217 13.02 2.60 -2.12
N MET A 218 13.29 3.21 -3.27
CA MET A 218 14.64 3.49 -3.76
C MET A 218 14.93 4.97 -3.55
N THR A 219 16.06 5.28 -2.91
CA THR A 219 16.51 6.65 -2.70
C THR A 219 17.95 6.81 -3.18
N HIS A 220 18.27 8.00 -3.72
CA HIS A 220 19.59 8.31 -4.24
C HIS A 220 20.22 9.45 -3.44
N TYR A 221 20.75 9.13 -2.27
CA TYR A 221 21.45 10.12 -1.45
C TYR A 221 22.92 10.22 -1.81
N ASN A 222 23.45 11.45 -1.78
CA ASN A 222 24.85 11.72 -1.91
C ASN A 222 25.48 11.87 -0.53
N PHE A 223 26.60 11.21 -0.31
CA PHE A 223 27.44 11.36 0.88
C PHE A 223 28.69 12.15 0.54
N SER A 224 28.98 13.18 1.32
CA SER A 224 30.24 13.91 1.24
C SER A 224 30.93 13.83 2.58
N GLY A 225 32.07 13.18 2.64
CA GLY A 225 32.85 12.98 3.86
C GLY A 225 33.61 14.22 4.33
N ALA A 226 33.51 15.35 3.64
CA ALA A 226 34.11 16.60 4.10
C ALA A 226 33.51 17.07 5.44
N PRO A 227 34.29 17.64 6.35
CA PRO A 227 35.67 18.11 6.17
C PRO A 227 36.75 17.06 6.46
N PHE A 228 36.40 15.84 6.89
CA PHE A 228 37.37 14.87 7.40
C PHE A 228 37.84 13.85 6.35
N SER A 229 37.13 13.70 5.25
CA SER A 229 37.47 12.79 4.16
C SER A 229 37.10 13.43 2.81
N SER A 230 37.96 13.27 1.83
CA SER A 230 37.65 13.62 0.43
C SER A 230 36.77 12.59 -0.26
N THR A 231 36.33 11.58 0.47
CA THR A 231 35.53 10.50 -0.08
C THR A 231 34.10 10.95 -0.31
N SER A 232 33.63 10.85 -1.54
CA SER A 232 32.26 11.12 -1.93
C SER A 232 31.64 9.84 -2.45
N TYR A 233 30.47 9.50 -1.97
CA TYR A 233 29.71 8.34 -2.42
C TYR A 233 28.37 8.83 -2.95
N SER A 234 27.96 8.25 -4.06
CA SER A 234 26.61 8.36 -4.60
C SER A 234 26.07 6.94 -4.71
N GLN A 235 25.07 6.62 -3.93
CA GLN A 235 24.56 5.26 -3.84
C GLN A 235 23.04 5.25 -3.91
N TYR A 236 22.52 4.24 -4.60
CA TYR A 236 21.10 3.89 -4.53
C TYR A 236 20.88 2.96 -3.35
N ASP A 237 20.06 3.38 -2.42
CA ASP A 237 19.62 2.55 -1.31
C ASP A 237 18.21 2.05 -1.60
N VAL A 238 17.99 0.74 -1.39
CA VAL A 238 16.67 0.13 -1.48
C VAL A 238 16.20 -0.21 -0.07
N ASN A 239 15.11 0.40 0.33
CA ASN A 239 14.50 0.28 1.63
C ASN A 239 13.17 -0.45 1.52
N PHE A 240 12.67 -0.95 2.63
CA PHE A 240 11.32 -1.53 2.72
C PHE A 240 10.44 -0.61 3.54
N ALA A 241 9.30 -0.24 2.96
CA ALA A 241 8.25 0.50 3.62
C ALA A 241 6.95 -0.29 3.62
N ILE A 242 6.12 -0.04 4.61
CA ILE A 242 4.76 -0.57 4.68
C ILE A 242 3.85 0.50 5.25
N SER A 243 2.68 0.71 4.65
CA SER A 243 1.64 1.54 5.23
C SER A 243 0.34 0.75 5.44
N VAL A 244 -0.45 1.20 6.40
CA VAL A 244 -1.76 0.65 6.73
C VAL A 244 -2.71 1.81 6.98
N GLY A 245 -3.82 1.84 6.25
CA GLY A 245 -4.73 2.96 6.31
C GLY A 245 -6.14 2.67 5.80
N ALA A 246 -6.85 3.75 5.57
CA ALA A 246 -8.18 3.74 5.00
C ALA A 246 -8.20 4.54 3.69
N GLU A 247 -8.87 3.99 2.70
CA GLU A 247 -9.14 4.63 1.42
C GLU A 247 -10.62 4.98 1.33
N TYR A 248 -10.90 6.13 0.76
CA TYR A 248 -12.24 6.57 0.41
C TYR A 248 -12.39 6.70 -1.11
N LYS A 249 -13.31 5.93 -1.69
CA LYS A 249 -13.65 5.96 -3.12
C LYS A 249 -14.72 7.01 -3.39
N PHE A 250 -14.36 8.00 -4.21
CA PHE A 250 -15.30 9.05 -4.61
C PHE A 250 -16.20 8.58 -5.76
N THR A 251 -17.13 9.41 -6.12
CA THR A 251 -18.22 9.21 -7.07
C THR A 251 -17.93 8.31 -8.25
N ARG A 252 -18.84 7.39 -8.54
CA ARG A 252 -18.87 6.52 -9.71
C ARG A 252 -18.96 7.32 -11.01
N ILE A 253 -18.21 6.92 -12.01
CA ILE A 253 -18.38 7.44 -13.35
C ILE A 253 -19.72 6.91 -13.88
N LYS A 254 -20.71 7.79 -14.08
CA LYS A 254 -21.87 7.48 -14.89
C LYS A 254 -21.37 7.26 -16.34
N ARG A 255 -21.10 6.02 -16.71
CA ARG A 255 -20.82 5.70 -18.10
C ARG A 255 -22.08 5.95 -18.90
N SER A 256 -22.01 6.93 -19.81
CA SER A 256 -23.01 7.07 -20.84
C SER A 256 -23.07 5.76 -21.62
N THR A 257 -24.14 5.01 -21.43
CA THR A 257 -24.50 3.87 -22.27
C THR A 257 -25.01 4.41 -23.62
N LYS A 258 -24.23 5.22 -24.31
CA LYS A 258 -24.43 5.40 -25.74
C LYS A 258 -24.13 4.03 -26.35
N LYS A 259 -25.16 3.20 -26.51
CA LYS A 259 -25.15 2.11 -27.50
C LYS A 259 -24.66 2.75 -28.77
N ALA A 260 -23.48 2.38 -29.24
CA ALA A 260 -23.12 2.64 -30.62
C ALA A 260 -24.17 1.90 -31.44
N ASN A 261 -25.16 2.62 -31.95
CA ASN A 261 -26.01 2.13 -33.00
C ASN A 261 -25.11 2.06 -34.25
N TRP A 262 -24.40 0.95 -34.37
CA TRP A 262 -23.89 0.51 -35.64
C TRP A 262 -25.15 0.18 -36.45
N VAL A 263 -25.58 1.16 -37.24
CA VAL A 263 -26.52 0.94 -38.32
C VAL A 263 -25.84 -0.06 -39.24
N SER A 264 -26.31 -1.32 -39.18
CA SER A 264 -26.04 -2.29 -40.21
C SER A 264 -26.80 -1.80 -41.45
N GLY A 265 -26.15 -0.94 -42.21
CA GLY A 265 -26.50 -0.70 -43.61
C GLY A 265 -25.67 -1.68 -44.44
N TRP A 266 -26.28 -2.64 -44.94
CA TRP A 266 -26.22 -3.39 -46.22
C TRP A 266 -26.91 -4.68 -46.05
#